data_fc5e95c3c69af68245db588ea8bc8360
#
_entry.id   fc5e95c3c69af68245db588ea8bc8360
#
_cell.length_a   1.000
_cell.length_b   1.000
_cell.length_c   1.000
_cell.angle_alpha   90.00
_cell.angle_beta   90.00
_cell.angle_gamma   90.00
#
_symmetry.space_group_name_H-M   'P 1'
#
loop_
_entity.id
_entity.type
_entity.pdbx_description
1 polymer ?
#
loop_
_entity_poly.entity_id
_entity_poly.type
_entity_poly.pdbx_seq_one_letter_code
_entity_poly.pdbx_strand_id
1 'polypeptide(L)'
;MIFKKIRKGHADWRNFLCSTPARDYVFQKDAYEDQIDRAAKNIRNTDCVIIGAGAGASTAAGIQYGGKRFTDNFGEFIEKYGVHYMTDMYAAGFYPYPSEEAKWGYWSKHALMNRFDPPALPLYTELYDLVKNKEYFVLTTNVDHQFYKAGFDEKRIFATQGDYGKI
;
A
#
# COMPACT_ATOMS: atom_id res chain seq x y z
N MET A 1 15.52 10.90 -23.28
CA MET A 1 16.93 11.01 -22.82
C MET A 1 17.21 10.29 -21.49
N ILE A 2 16.23 10.17 -20.62
CA ILE A 2 16.31 9.46 -19.32
C ILE A 2 16.50 7.96 -19.49
N PHE A 3 15.77 7.29 -20.41
CA PHE A 3 15.88 5.85 -20.63
C PHE A 3 17.24 5.38 -21.21
N LYS A 4 18.00 6.23 -21.90
CA LYS A 4 19.36 5.90 -22.34
C LYS A 4 20.39 5.89 -21.20
N LYS A 5 20.15 6.65 -20.11
CA LYS A 5 20.98 6.64 -18.90
C LYS A 5 20.75 5.39 -18.05
N ILE A 6 19.50 4.91 -18.00
CA ILE A 6 19.14 3.70 -17.24
C ILE A 6 19.77 2.44 -17.86
N ARG A 7 19.89 2.35 -19.20
CA ARG A 7 20.54 1.21 -19.86
C ARG A 7 22.06 1.11 -19.64
N LYS A 8 22.74 2.22 -19.37
CA LYS A 8 24.16 2.20 -18.95
C LYS A 8 24.33 1.87 -17.45
N GLY A 9 23.29 1.99 -16.65
CA GLY A 9 23.32 1.82 -15.20
C GLY A 9 23.19 0.39 -14.70
N HIS A 10 22.97 -0.63 -15.54
CA HIS A 10 22.80 -2.00 -15.05
C HIS A 10 24.05 -2.61 -14.40
N ALA A 11 25.25 -2.22 -14.82
CA ALA A 11 26.49 -2.63 -14.17
C ALA A 11 26.71 -1.86 -12.83
N ASP A 12 26.32 -0.60 -12.79
CA ASP A 12 26.43 0.25 -11.60
C ASP A 12 25.42 -0.12 -10.50
N TRP A 13 24.25 -0.66 -10.86
CA TRP A 13 23.22 -1.06 -9.89
C TRP A 13 23.64 -2.23 -9.00
N ARG A 14 24.28 -3.25 -9.61
CA ARG A 14 24.82 -4.38 -8.85
C ARG A 14 25.99 -3.96 -7.97
N ASN A 15 26.89 -3.15 -8.50
CA ASN A 15 28.00 -2.59 -7.76
C ASN A 15 27.51 -1.65 -6.64
N PHE A 16 26.48 -0.86 -6.91
CA PHE A 16 25.85 0.01 -5.93
C PHE A 16 25.22 -0.81 -4.78
N LEU A 17 24.38 -1.79 -5.08
CA LEU A 17 23.75 -2.64 -4.06
C LEU A 17 24.75 -3.46 -3.26
N CYS A 18 25.89 -3.86 -3.87
CA CYS A 18 26.90 -4.68 -3.23
C CYS A 18 28.02 -3.90 -2.55
N SER A 19 28.31 -2.67 -2.98
CA SER A 19 29.46 -1.90 -2.51
C SER A 19 29.13 -0.68 -1.65
N THR A 20 27.95 -0.10 -1.82
CA THR A 20 27.51 1.02 -0.98
C THR A 20 26.57 0.45 0.07
N PRO A 21 26.83 0.67 1.37
CA PRO A 21 25.87 0.30 2.38
C PRO A 21 24.53 0.96 2.05
N ALA A 22 23.52 0.14 1.75
CA ALA A 22 22.16 0.63 1.47
C ALA A 22 21.68 1.62 2.54
N ARG A 23 22.20 1.44 3.76
CA ARG A 23 22.04 2.31 4.91
C ARG A 23 22.52 3.75 4.65
N ASP A 24 23.68 3.95 4.03
CA ASP A 24 24.26 5.31 3.84
C ASP A 24 23.55 6.07 2.71
N TYR A 25 22.89 5.33 1.82
CA TYR A 25 22.10 5.90 0.73
C TYR A 25 20.64 6.14 1.11
N VAL A 26 20.02 5.19 1.80
CA VAL A 26 18.61 5.27 2.22
C VAL A 26 18.45 6.19 3.42
N PHE A 27 19.44 6.20 4.32
CA PHE A 27 19.45 7.07 5.50
C PHE A 27 20.48 8.18 5.30
N GLN A 28 20.18 9.13 4.40
CA GLN A 28 20.96 10.34 4.30
C GLN A 28 20.98 11.03 5.67
N LYS A 29 22.13 11.62 6.02
CA LYS A 29 22.36 12.25 7.32
C LYS A 29 21.60 13.59 7.51
N ASP A 30 20.76 13.97 6.55
CA ASP A 30 19.95 15.17 6.62
C ASP A 30 18.88 15.03 7.72
N ALA A 31 18.58 16.11 8.41
CA ALA A 31 17.47 16.14 9.33
C ALA A 31 16.16 15.78 8.62
N TYR A 32 15.22 15.18 9.37
CA TYR A 32 13.95 14.73 8.81
C TYR A 32 13.18 15.88 8.15
N GLU A 33 13.20 17.04 8.76
CA GLU A 33 12.57 18.27 8.26
C GLU A 33 13.15 18.69 6.90
N ASP A 34 14.48 18.65 6.76
CA ASP A 34 15.15 18.99 5.49
C ASP A 34 14.78 18.01 4.37
N GLN A 35 14.57 16.73 4.71
CA GLN A 35 14.11 15.72 3.74
C GLN A 35 12.68 16.00 3.29
N ILE A 36 11.80 16.36 4.22
CA ILE A 36 10.39 16.73 3.93
C ILE A 36 10.35 17.98 3.06
N ASP A 37 11.09 19.01 3.40
CA ASP A 37 11.14 20.27 2.64
C ASP A 37 11.65 20.04 1.21
N ARG A 38 12.68 19.23 1.06
CA ARG A 38 13.20 18.83 -0.26
C ARG A 38 12.16 18.04 -1.06
N ALA A 39 11.48 17.09 -0.44
CA ALA A 39 10.41 16.32 -1.09
C ALA A 39 9.27 17.23 -1.53
N ALA A 40 8.80 18.10 -0.64
CA ALA A 40 7.76 19.07 -0.92
C ALA A 40 8.14 20.03 -2.06
N LYS A 41 9.39 20.52 -2.07
CA LYS A 41 9.91 21.37 -3.16
C LYS A 41 9.93 20.63 -4.49
N ASN A 42 10.39 19.38 -4.49
CA ASN A 42 10.45 18.55 -5.70
C ASN A 42 9.04 18.28 -6.25
N ILE A 43 8.08 17.92 -5.39
CA ILE A 43 6.70 17.71 -5.80
C ILE A 43 6.07 18.98 -6.36
N ARG A 44 6.32 20.15 -5.75
CA ARG A 44 5.82 21.44 -6.26
C ARG A 44 6.37 21.79 -7.64
N ASN A 45 7.64 21.51 -7.88
CA ASN A 45 8.36 21.94 -9.08
C ASN A 45 8.35 20.91 -10.23
N THR A 46 7.77 19.74 -10.04
CA THR A 46 7.66 18.74 -11.12
C THR A 46 6.30 18.82 -11.81
N ASP A 47 6.28 18.52 -13.09
CA ASP A 47 5.06 18.42 -13.90
C ASP A 47 4.41 17.04 -13.80
N CYS A 48 5.19 16.02 -13.39
CA CYS A 48 4.70 14.63 -13.32
C CYS A 48 5.12 13.96 -12.00
N VAL A 49 4.20 13.24 -11.38
CA VAL A 49 4.42 12.49 -10.13
C VAL A 49 4.05 11.03 -10.31
N ILE A 50 4.95 10.12 -9.94
CA ILE A 50 4.64 8.70 -9.83
C ILE A 50 4.50 8.36 -8.34
N ILE A 51 3.34 7.81 -7.96
CA ILE A 51 3.07 7.35 -6.60
C ILE A 51 3.23 5.83 -6.56
N GLY A 52 4.26 5.36 -5.85
CA GLY A 52 4.42 3.94 -5.50
C GLY A 52 3.85 3.68 -4.11
N ALA A 53 2.84 2.84 -3.99
CA ALA A 53 2.20 2.58 -2.70
C ALA A 53 1.99 1.08 -2.44
N GLY A 54 2.24 0.68 -1.19
CA GLY A 54 1.99 -0.65 -0.67
C GLY A 54 1.21 -0.61 0.65
N ALA A 55 1.14 -1.73 1.34
CA ALA A 55 0.38 -1.91 2.59
C ALA A 55 0.69 -0.85 3.67
N GLY A 56 1.90 -0.27 3.65
CA GLY A 56 2.28 0.80 4.56
C GLY A 56 1.40 2.05 4.43
N ALA A 57 0.95 2.40 3.22
CA ALA A 57 0.03 3.52 3.01
C ALA A 57 -1.34 3.26 3.66
N SER A 58 -1.89 2.04 3.48
CA SER A 58 -3.16 1.65 4.11
C SER A 58 -3.05 1.59 5.63
N THR A 59 -1.93 1.07 6.15
CA THR A 59 -1.66 1.03 7.59
C THR A 59 -1.57 2.45 8.18
N ALA A 60 -0.86 3.35 7.52
CA ALA A 60 -0.77 4.76 7.92
C ALA A 60 -2.12 5.49 7.86
N ALA A 61 -2.98 5.08 6.92
CA ALA A 61 -4.35 5.58 6.79
C ALA A 61 -5.33 4.97 7.82
N GLY A 62 -4.90 3.98 8.64
CA GLY A 62 -5.72 3.34 9.68
C GLY A 62 -6.27 1.96 9.34
N ILE A 63 -6.00 1.41 8.16
CA ILE A 63 -6.38 0.05 7.78
C ILE A 63 -5.32 -0.92 8.30
N GLN A 64 -5.43 -1.30 9.56
CA GLN A 64 -4.53 -2.28 10.19
C GLN A 64 -5.14 -3.68 10.11
N TYR A 65 -4.34 -4.66 9.70
CA TYR A 65 -4.78 -6.06 9.57
C TYR A 65 -4.63 -6.87 10.86
N GLY A 66 -3.85 -6.40 11.80
CA GLY A 66 -3.58 -7.07 13.08
C GLY A 66 -4.08 -6.30 14.29
N GLY A 67 -3.65 -6.77 15.48
CA GLY A 67 -3.92 -6.14 16.76
C GLY A 67 -5.42 -6.08 17.10
N LYS A 68 -5.80 -5.04 17.83
CA LYS A 68 -7.16 -4.89 18.36
C LYS A 68 -8.24 -4.90 17.27
N ARG A 69 -7.96 -4.30 16.11
CA ARG A 69 -8.92 -4.30 14.99
C ARG A 69 -9.24 -5.72 14.51
N PHE A 70 -8.25 -6.62 14.48
CA PHE A 70 -8.48 -8.01 14.13
C PHE A 70 -9.23 -8.76 15.25
N THR A 71 -8.75 -8.68 16.48
CA THR A 71 -9.35 -9.45 17.59
C THR A 71 -10.80 -9.04 17.88
N ASP A 72 -11.12 -7.75 17.77
CA ASP A 72 -12.48 -7.24 18.02
C ASP A 72 -13.48 -7.70 16.93
N ASN A 73 -12.99 -7.88 15.70
CA ASN A 73 -13.88 -8.15 14.57
C ASN A 73 -13.93 -9.63 14.14
N PHE A 74 -12.88 -10.39 14.43
CA PHE A 74 -12.77 -11.79 14.00
C PHE A 74 -12.72 -12.80 15.17
N GLY A 75 -13.24 -12.40 16.34
CA GLY A 75 -13.25 -13.24 17.54
C GLY A 75 -13.83 -14.63 17.33
N GLU A 76 -14.94 -14.74 16.58
CA GLU A 76 -15.55 -16.02 16.24
C GLU A 76 -14.65 -16.96 15.42
N PHE A 77 -13.80 -16.39 14.54
CA PHE A 77 -12.84 -17.18 13.78
C PHE A 77 -11.66 -17.59 14.65
N ILE A 78 -11.21 -16.70 15.54
CA ILE A 78 -10.13 -16.97 16.50
C ILE A 78 -10.55 -18.12 17.44
N GLU A 79 -11.75 -18.06 17.98
CA GLU A 79 -12.29 -19.08 18.87
C GLU A 79 -12.44 -20.44 18.15
N LYS A 80 -12.95 -20.41 16.91
CA LYS A 80 -13.24 -21.64 16.15
C LYS A 80 -12.00 -22.31 15.59
N TYR A 81 -11.01 -21.53 15.11
CA TYR A 81 -9.85 -22.08 14.36
C TYR A 81 -8.53 -21.96 15.11
N GLY A 82 -8.51 -21.27 16.24
CA GLY A 82 -7.38 -21.18 17.17
C GLY A 82 -6.44 -20.01 16.93
N VAL A 83 -5.96 -19.46 18.04
CA VAL A 83 -5.10 -18.27 18.07
C VAL A 83 -3.75 -18.43 17.32
N HIS A 84 -3.26 -19.66 17.17
CA HIS A 84 -2.01 -19.91 16.46
C HIS A 84 -2.11 -19.67 14.94
N TYR A 85 -3.31 -19.83 14.38
CA TYR A 85 -3.56 -19.66 12.96
C TYR A 85 -4.21 -18.31 12.65
N MET A 86 -5.02 -17.80 13.59
CA MET A 86 -5.76 -16.55 13.47
C MET A 86 -5.00 -15.43 14.18
N THR A 87 -3.82 -15.05 13.66
CA THR A 87 -2.94 -14.01 14.25
C THR A 87 -3.27 -12.61 13.76
N ASP A 88 -3.72 -12.51 12.53
CA ASP A 88 -4.10 -11.28 11.86
C ASP A 88 -4.95 -11.60 10.62
N MET A 89 -5.49 -10.57 9.95
CA MET A 89 -6.35 -10.74 8.78
C MET A 89 -5.62 -11.39 7.60
N TYR A 90 -4.31 -11.19 7.48
CA TYR A 90 -3.53 -11.75 6.40
C TYR A 90 -3.32 -13.24 6.60
N ALA A 91 -2.84 -13.65 7.78
CA ALA A 91 -2.66 -15.05 8.14
C ALA A 91 -3.99 -15.82 8.06
N ALA A 92 -5.06 -15.26 8.60
CA ALA A 92 -6.39 -15.84 8.54
C ALA A 92 -6.91 -16.01 7.11
N GLY A 93 -6.55 -15.11 6.18
CA GLY A 93 -6.91 -15.21 4.77
C GLY A 93 -6.32 -16.45 4.06
N PHE A 94 -5.17 -16.94 4.53
CA PHE A 94 -4.49 -18.12 3.99
C PHE A 94 -4.78 -19.41 4.79
N TYR A 95 -5.63 -19.34 5.80
CA TYR A 95 -6.02 -20.52 6.57
C TYR A 95 -6.75 -21.54 5.67
N PRO A 96 -6.42 -22.84 5.75
CA PRO A 96 -7.09 -23.89 4.98
C PRO A 96 -8.47 -24.20 5.58
N TYR A 97 -9.45 -23.37 5.30
CA TYR A 97 -10.82 -23.55 5.80
C TYR A 97 -11.41 -24.88 5.37
N PRO A 98 -12.19 -25.54 6.25
CA PRO A 98 -12.71 -26.89 6.00
C PRO A 98 -13.80 -26.96 4.92
N SER A 99 -14.37 -25.81 4.54
CA SER A 99 -15.37 -25.71 3.46
C SER A 99 -15.30 -24.34 2.77
N GLU A 100 -15.85 -24.25 1.56
CA GLU A 100 -15.96 -23.00 0.83
C GLU A 100 -16.86 -21.99 1.56
N GLU A 101 -17.92 -22.43 2.25
CA GLU A 101 -18.78 -21.56 3.05
C GLU A 101 -17.99 -20.90 4.19
N ALA A 102 -17.15 -21.66 4.88
CA ALA A 102 -16.33 -21.14 5.95
C ALA A 102 -15.29 -20.14 5.43
N LYS A 103 -14.66 -20.44 4.28
CA LYS A 103 -13.72 -19.56 3.60
C LYS A 103 -14.38 -18.26 3.15
N TRP A 104 -15.53 -18.35 2.50
CA TRP A 104 -16.26 -17.17 2.04
C TRP A 104 -16.90 -16.40 3.20
N GLY A 105 -17.26 -17.06 4.30
CA GLY A 105 -17.65 -16.39 5.54
C GLY A 105 -16.55 -15.46 6.05
N TYR A 106 -15.30 -15.92 6.02
CA TYR A 106 -14.15 -15.09 6.36
C TYR A 106 -13.92 -13.98 5.32
N TRP A 107 -13.78 -14.36 4.05
CA TRP A 107 -13.40 -13.41 2.98
C TRP A 107 -14.43 -12.32 2.73
N SER A 108 -15.73 -12.60 2.87
CA SER A 108 -16.78 -11.59 2.75
C SER A 108 -16.65 -10.53 3.84
N LYS A 109 -16.41 -10.94 5.07
CA LYS A 109 -16.19 -10.00 6.19
C LYS A 109 -14.88 -9.21 6.02
N HIS A 110 -13.82 -9.90 5.59
CA HIS A 110 -12.54 -9.25 5.30
C HIS A 110 -12.66 -8.18 4.21
N ALA A 111 -13.29 -8.52 3.09
CA ALA A 111 -13.49 -7.59 1.98
C ALA A 111 -14.42 -6.42 2.39
N LEU A 112 -15.50 -6.69 3.11
CA LEU A 112 -16.40 -5.67 3.61
C LEU A 112 -15.63 -4.63 4.42
N MET A 113 -14.89 -5.07 5.43
CA MET A 113 -14.18 -4.19 6.37
C MET A 113 -13.00 -3.44 5.77
N ASN A 114 -12.33 -3.99 4.75
CA ASN A 114 -11.10 -3.41 4.23
C ASN A 114 -11.31 -2.65 2.91
N ARG A 115 -12.37 -2.95 2.19
CA ARG A 115 -12.63 -2.36 0.88
C ARG A 115 -13.97 -1.64 0.78
N PHE A 116 -15.06 -2.24 1.27
CA PHE A 116 -16.39 -1.68 1.04
C PHE A 116 -16.77 -0.62 2.05
N ASP A 117 -16.68 -0.91 3.34
CA ASP A 117 -17.10 -0.01 4.42
C ASP A 117 -16.26 1.27 4.56
N PRO A 118 -14.91 1.20 4.52
CA PRO A 118 -14.15 2.41 4.74
C PRO A 118 -14.45 3.48 3.67
N PRO A 119 -14.71 4.74 4.06
CA PRO A 119 -14.76 5.85 3.11
C PRO A 119 -13.39 6.11 2.50
N ALA A 120 -13.28 7.10 1.63
CA ALA A 120 -11.97 7.64 1.27
C ALA A 120 -11.27 8.15 2.53
N LEU A 121 -10.08 7.60 2.83
CA LEU A 121 -9.35 7.94 4.04
C LEU A 121 -8.51 9.21 3.83
N PRO A 122 -8.33 10.04 4.88
CA PRO A 122 -7.67 11.34 4.78
C PRO A 122 -6.32 11.32 4.08
N LEU A 123 -5.45 10.36 4.40
CA LEU A 123 -4.16 10.22 3.76
C LEU A 123 -4.26 10.14 2.22
N TYR A 124 -5.22 9.40 1.70
CA TYR A 124 -5.40 9.23 0.26
C TYR A 124 -6.02 10.47 -0.39
N THR A 125 -6.93 11.16 0.31
CA THR A 125 -7.50 12.43 -0.19
C THR A 125 -6.45 13.54 -0.19
N GLU A 126 -5.58 13.61 0.81
CA GLU A 126 -4.45 14.53 0.85
C GLU A 126 -3.43 14.26 -0.26
N LEU A 127 -3.11 12.99 -0.51
CA LEU A 127 -2.27 12.59 -1.65
C LEU A 127 -2.88 13.00 -2.98
N TYR A 128 -4.20 12.83 -3.14
CA TYR A 128 -4.91 13.27 -4.34
C TYR A 128 -4.83 14.79 -4.51
N ASP A 129 -5.12 15.54 -3.46
CA ASP A 129 -5.05 17.00 -3.48
C ASP A 129 -3.66 17.52 -3.86
N LEU A 130 -2.61 16.81 -3.46
CA LEU A 130 -1.23 17.15 -3.78
C LEU A 130 -0.91 17.01 -5.29
N VAL A 131 -1.58 16.09 -6.00
CA VAL A 131 -1.23 15.75 -7.39
C VAL A 131 -2.34 16.01 -8.42
N LYS A 132 -3.58 16.29 -8.00
CA LYS A 132 -4.75 16.41 -8.90
C LYS A 132 -4.59 17.40 -10.06
N ASN A 133 -3.74 18.41 -9.91
CA ASN A 133 -3.46 19.42 -10.92
C ASN A 133 -2.16 19.14 -11.70
N LYS A 134 -1.60 17.95 -11.60
CA LYS A 134 -0.37 17.52 -12.25
C LYS A 134 -0.62 16.28 -13.11
N GLU A 135 0.32 15.97 -13.98
CA GLU A 135 0.39 14.63 -14.54
C GLU A 135 0.81 13.67 -13.42
N TYR A 136 0.04 12.60 -13.21
CA TYR A 136 0.39 11.60 -12.21
C TYR A 136 0.07 10.19 -12.69
N PHE A 137 0.73 9.21 -12.06
CA PHE A 137 0.42 7.80 -12.21
C PHE A 137 0.60 7.09 -10.86
N VAL A 138 -0.33 6.19 -10.55
CA VAL A 138 -0.30 5.39 -9.31
C VAL A 138 0.07 3.95 -9.66
N LEU A 139 1.11 3.43 -9.03
CA LEU A 139 1.48 2.03 -9.03
C LEU A 139 1.30 1.49 -7.62
N THR A 140 0.36 0.56 -7.42
CA THR A 140 0.05 0.06 -6.09
C THR A 140 -0.08 -1.45 -6.03
N THR A 141 0.33 -2.04 -4.91
CA THR A 141 0.03 -3.42 -4.54
C THR A 141 -1.21 -3.52 -3.64
N ASN A 142 -1.79 -2.38 -3.23
CA ASN A 142 -2.97 -2.37 -2.38
C ASN A 142 -4.23 -2.77 -3.15
N VAL A 143 -5.12 -3.49 -2.47
CA VAL A 143 -6.36 -4.06 -3.01
C VAL A 143 -7.61 -3.48 -2.34
N ASP A 144 -7.43 -2.44 -1.51
CA ASP A 144 -8.43 -1.80 -0.65
C ASP A 144 -9.27 -0.70 -1.34
N HIS A 145 -8.99 -0.43 -2.61
CA HIS A 145 -9.71 0.57 -3.41
C HIS A 145 -9.56 2.04 -2.97
N GLN A 146 -8.65 2.35 -2.07
CA GLN A 146 -8.58 3.67 -1.47
C GLN A 146 -8.19 4.78 -2.46
N PHE A 147 -7.30 4.51 -3.40
CA PHE A 147 -6.98 5.49 -4.46
C PHE A 147 -8.21 5.87 -5.29
N TYR A 148 -9.03 4.89 -5.66
CA TYR A 148 -10.27 5.15 -6.42
C TYR A 148 -11.27 5.96 -5.60
N LYS A 149 -11.46 5.61 -4.32
CA LYS A 149 -12.34 6.34 -3.39
C LYS A 149 -11.90 7.78 -3.16
N ALA A 150 -10.60 8.02 -3.17
CA ALA A 150 -10.04 9.37 -3.01
C ALA A 150 -10.17 10.25 -4.28
N GLY A 151 -10.65 9.69 -5.41
CA GLY A 151 -10.91 10.45 -6.63
C GLY A 151 -9.78 10.41 -7.67
N PHE A 152 -8.79 9.56 -7.52
CA PHE A 152 -7.78 9.35 -8.57
C PHE A 152 -8.43 8.77 -9.83
N ASP A 153 -8.00 9.24 -10.99
CA ASP A 153 -8.47 8.72 -12.29
C ASP A 153 -8.09 7.24 -12.43
N GLU A 154 -9.08 6.37 -12.64
CA GLU A 154 -8.89 4.94 -12.80
C GLU A 154 -7.88 4.58 -13.90
N LYS A 155 -7.84 5.37 -14.98
CA LYS A 155 -6.90 5.17 -16.11
C LYS A 155 -5.44 5.45 -15.71
N ARG A 156 -5.23 6.11 -14.60
CA ARG A 156 -3.91 6.47 -14.05
C ARG A 156 -3.52 5.61 -12.85
N ILE A 157 -4.24 4.51 -12.60
CA ILE A 157 -3.96 3.57 -11.51
C ILE A 157 -3.62 2.20 -12.10
N PHE A 158 -2.50 1.64 -11.67
CA PHE A 158 -2.16 0.25 -11.91
C PHE A 158 -2.07 -0.50 -10.57
N ALA A 159 -3.12 -1.24 -10.23
CA ALA A 159 -3.19 -2.11 -9.07
C ALA A 159 -2.70 -3.51 -9.46
N THR A 160 -1.46 -3.83 -9.08
CA THR A 160 -0.75 -5.03 -9.55
C THR A 160 -1.30 -6.34 -8.99
N GLN A 161 -2.02 -6.29 -7.85
CA GLN A 161 -2.60 -7.45 -7.17
C GLN A 161 -4.14 -7.49 -7.26
N GLY A 162 -4.73 -6.61 -8.07
CA GLY A 162 -6.17 -6.54 -8.23
C GLY A 162 -6.89 -5.70 -7.19
N ASP A 163 -8.10 -6.12 -6.83
CA ASP A 163 -9.01 -5.38 -5.94
C ASP A 163 -9.89 -6.41 -5.21
N TYR A 164 -10.10 -6.26 -3.91
CA TYR A 164 -10.99 -7.15 -3.12
C TYR A 164 -12.46 -7.15 -3.59
N GLY A 165 -12.84 -6.23 -4.43
CA GLY A 165 -14.16 -6.20 -5.03
C GLY A 165 -14.27 -6.90 -6.39
N LYS A 166 -13.17 -7.49 -6.87
CA LYS A 166 -13.12 -8.24 -8.14
C LYS A 166 -12.75 -9.70 -7.82
N ILE A 167 -13.75 -10.49 -7.57
CA ILE A 167 -13.66 -11.93 -7.26
C ILE A 167 -14.14 -12.72 -8.48
#